data_4e0127279e976982243a92e7705cc7b1
#
_entry.id   4e0127279e976982243a92e7705cc7b1
#
_cell.length_a   1.000
_cell.length_b   1.000
_cell.length_c   1.000
_cell.angle_alpha   90.00
_cell.angle_beta   90.00
_cell.angle_gamma   90.00
#
_symmetry.space_group_name_H-M   'P 1'
#
loop_
_entity.id
_entity.type
_entity.pdbx_description
1 polymer ?
#
loop_
_entity_poly.entity_id
_entity_poly.type
_entity_poly.pdbx_seq_one_letter_code
_entity_poly.pdbx_strand_id
1 'polypeptide(L)'
;MQTQLLNYQFMIKSFGKILSALPITLNIAIVTMIFSLILSFFVALARINKIKVVSKLATVYVSFIRGTPLLVQIYLSYYGIPKVLNHMNARFGWALNVNNVPIIVFVYVAFILNMSAYMSETFRAAILSVEKVQMEAAISVGMTKWQAMKRIVLPQAFVIALPNFGNSFIGLIKDTSLAFVVSIVELMGKAKI
;
A
#
# COMPACT_ATOMS: atom_id res chain seq x y z
N MET A 1 14.26 9.92 -47.90
CA MET A 1 14.05 9.10 -46.69
C MET A 1 12.75 9.56 -46.03
N GLN A 2 11.63 8.88 -46.33
CA GLN A 2 10.39 9.13 -45.57
C GLN A 2 10.55 8.49 -44.21
N THR A 3 10.83 9.29 -43.20
CA THR A 3 10.69 8.89 -41.80
C THR A 3 9.22 8.67 -41.54
N GLN A 4 8.75 7.44 -41.61
CA GLN A 4 7.43 7.09 -41.09
C GLN A 4 7.47 7.38 -39.58
N LEU A 5 6.95 8.54 -39.20
CA LEU A 5 6.85 9.00 -37.81
C LEU A 5 6.04 8.04 -36.92
N LEU A 6 5.19 7.18 -37.54
CA LEU A 6 4.36 6.20 -36.86
C LEU A 6 4.37 4.86 -37.65
N ASN A 7 4.87 3.81 -37.03
CA ASN A 7 4.80 2.44 -37.58
C ASN A 7 3.68 1.66 -36.87
N TYR A 8 2.50 1.64 -37.45
CA TYR A 8 1.31 0.98 -36.88
C TYR A 8 1.51 -0.54 -36.67
N GLN A 9 2.22 -1.22 -37.56
CA GLN A 9 2.50 -2.67 -37.40
C GLN A 9 3.39 -2.92 -36.21
N PHE A 10 4.42 -2.10 -36.01
CA PHE A 10 5.27 -2.15 -34.83
C PHE A 10 4.49 -1.86 -33.56
N MET A 11 3.61 -0.86 -33.57
CA MET A 11 2.77 -0.51 -32.42
C MET A 11 1.86 -1.67 -32.01
N ILE A 12 1.17 -2.31 -32.95
CA ILE A 12 0.27 -3.44 -32.68
C ILE A 12 1.07 -4.64 -32.12
N LYS A 13 2.20 -4.97 -32.71
CA LYS A 13 3.07 -6.06 -32.26
C LYS A 13 3.66 -5.79 -30.87
N SER A 14 4.08 -4.57 -30.62
CA SER A 14 4.63 -4.15 -29.31
C SER A 14 3.56 -4.13 -28.23
N PHE A 15 2.32 -3.73 -28.56
CA PHE A 15 1.21 -3.71 -27.62
C PHE A 15 0.94 -5.09 -27.01
N GLY A 16 0.92 -6.16 -27.83
CA GLY A 16 0.76 -7.53 -27.33
C GLY A 16 1.90 -7.95 -26.40
N LYS A 17 3.14 -7.56 -26.71
CA LYS A 17 4.29 -7.83 -25.84
C LYS A 17 4.21 -7.08 -24.50
N ILE A 18 3.79 -5.83 -24.51
CA ILE A 18 3.61 -5.03 -23.30
C ILE A 18 2.52 -5.63 -22.42
N LEU A 19 1.37 -6.01 -23.00
CA LEU A 19 0.26 -6.62 -22.27
C LEU A 19 0.64 -7.94 -21.58
N SER A 20 1.65 -8.65 -22.04
CA SER A 20 2.12 -9.88 -21.37
C SER A 20 2.63 -9.64 -19.96
N ALA A 21 3.00 -8.40 -19.60
CA ALA A 21 3.42 -8.01 -18.25
C ALA A 21 2.26 -7.51 -17.36
N LEU A 22 1.04 -7.39 -17.91
CA LEU A 22 -0.15 -6.96 -17.17
C LEU A 22 -0.43 -7.82 -15.91
N PRO A 23 -0.29 -9.15 -15.92
CA PRO A 23 -0.48 -9.97 -14.72
C PRO A 23 0.45 -9.59 -13.57
N ILE A 24 1.71 -9.21 -13.85
CA ILE A 24 2.67 -8.79 -12.82
C ILE A 24 2.22 -7.45 -12.21
N THR A 25 1.84 -6.49 -13.04
CA THR A 25 1.29 -5.19 -12.61
C THR A 25 0.08 -5.37 -11.70
N LEU A 26 -0.90 -6.16 -12.14
CA LEU A 26 -2.12 -6.42 -11.38
C LEU A 26 -1.83 -7.21 -10.10
N ASN A 27 -0.93 -8.17 -10.13
CA ASN A 27 -0.53 -8.92 -8.95
C ASN A 27 0.06 -7.99 -7.89
N ILE A 28 1.01 -7.10 -8.25
CA ILE A 28 1.57 -6.11 -7.34
C ILE A 28 0.47 -5.22 -6.78
N ALA A 29 -0.41 -4.68 -7.64
CA ALA A 29 -1.46 -3.77 -7.21
C ALA A 29 -2.48 -4.45 -6.28
N ILE A 30 -2.98 -5.64 -6.62
CA ILE A 30 -4.00 -6.35 -5.85
C ILE A 30 -3.45 -6.79 -4.50
N VAL A 31 -2.29 -7.44 -4.48
CA VAL A 31 -1.66 -7.90 -3.23
C VAL A 31 -1.37 -6.72 -2.31
N THR A 32 -0.75 -5.66 -2.85
CA THR A 32 -0.49 -4.44 -2.09
C THR A 32 -1.79 -3.85 -1.53
N MET A 33 -2.83 -3.73 -2.35
CA MET A 33 -4.11 -3.14 -1.93
C MET A 33 -4.74 -3.90 -0.77
N ILE A 34 -4.80 -5.23 -0.86
CA ILE A 34 -5.39 -6.09 0.18
C ILE A 34 -4.66 -5.91 1.52
N PHE A 35 -3.33 -6.08 1.51
CA PHE A 35 -2.55 -5.99 2.75
C PHE A 35 -2.49 -4.56 3.29
N SER A 36 -2.49 -3.55 2.42
CA SER A 36 -2.54 -2.14 2.83
C SER A 36 -3.87 -1.76 3.45
N LEU A 37 -5.01 -2.26 2.95
CA LEU A 37 -6.32 -2.05 3.56
C LEU A 37 -6.35 -2.60 4.98
N ILE A 38 -5.86 -3.83 5.18
CA ILE A 38 -5.82 -4.46 6.50
C ILE A 38 -4.94 -3.64 7.45
N LEU A 39 -3.69 -3.35 7.06
CA LEU A 39 -2.74 -2.63 7.91
C LEU A 39 -3.24 -1.21 8.22
N SER A 40 -3.76 -0.50 7.22
CA SER A 40 -4.27 0.88 7.37
C SER A 40 -5.45 0.97 8.32
N PHE A 41 -6.33 -0.03 8.32
CA PHE A 41 -7.45 -0.09 9.26
C PHE A 41 -6.97 -0.18 10.71
N PHE A 42 -6.01 -1.05 11.02
CA PHE A 42 -5.43 -1.16 12.37
C PHE A 42 -4.69 0.12 12.77
N VAL A 43 -3.92 0.72 11.87
CA VAL A 43 -3.21 1.98 12.10
C VAL A 43 -4.21 3.12 12.39
N ALA A 44 -5.30 3.20 11.64
CA ALA A 44 -6.34 4.20 11.86
C ALA A 44 -7.03 4.03 13.22
N LEU A 45 -7.43 2.80 13.57
CA LEU A 45 -8.06 2.49 14.85
C LEU A 45 -7.15 2.78 16.04
N ALA A 46 -5.86 2.42 15.95
CA ALA A 46 -4.89 2.70 17.01
C ALA A 46 -4.76 4.20 17.29
N ARG A 47 -4.82 5.03 16.25
CA ARG A 47 -4.75 6.49 16.37
C ARG A 47 -6.06 7.11 16.86
N ILE A 48 -7.22 6.60 16.44
CA ILE A 48 -8.53 7.07 16.91
C ILE A 48 -8.73 6.75 18.38
N ASN A 49 -8.41 5.53 18.81
CA ASN A 49 -8.57 5.09 20.20
C ASN A 49 -7.50 5.65 21.15
N LYS A 50 -6.53 6.44 20.65
CA LYS A 50 -5.49 7.09 21.43
C LYS A 50 -4.74 6.15 22.38
N ILE A 51 -4.51 4.89 21.98
CA ILE A 51 -3.71 3.94 22.76
C ILE A 51 -2.30 4.50 22.90
N LYS A 52 -1.92 4.94 24.09
CA LYS A 52 -0.79 5.85 24.36
C LYS A 52 0.48 5.56 23.56
N VAL A 53 1.01 4.33 23.62
CA VAL A 53 2.25 3.96 22.92
C VAL A 53 1.98 3.67 21.44
N VAL A 54 0.96 2.85 21.14
CA VAL A 54 0.66 2.39 19.78
C VAL A 54 0.25 3.56 18.88
N SER A 55 -0.57 4.49 19.39
CA SER A 55 -0.98 5.67 18.64
C SER A 55 0.20 6.59 18.32
N LYS A 56 1.16 6.73 19.23
CA LYS A 56 2.36 7.53 19.00
C LYS A 56 3.26 6.89 17.94
N LEU A 57 3.50 5.58 18.04
CA LEU A 57 4.24 4.83 17.02
C LEU A 57 3.57 4.87 15.65
N ALA A 58 2.26 4.68 15.60
CA ALA A 58 1.47 4.80 14.37
C ALA A 58 1.56 6.20 13.75
N THR A 59 1.57 7.26 14.57
CA THR A 59 1.74 8.63 14.08
C THR A 59 3.13 8.85 13.49
N VAL A 60 4.18 8.40 14.18
CA VAL A 60 5.57 8.48 13.68
C VAL A 60 5.71 7.71 12.36
N TYR A 61 5.17 6.49 12.31
CA TYR A 61 5.14 5.68 11.10
C TYR A 61 4.48 6.41 9.93
N VAL A 62 3.26 6.91 10.11
CA VAL A 62 2.51 7.62 9.05
C VAL A 62 3.25 8.88 8.61
N SER A 63 3.81 9.65 9.55
CA SER A 63 4.55 10.87 9.25
C SER A 63 5.84 10.57 8.47
N PHE A 64 6.59 9.55 8.88
CA PHE A 64 7.83 9.15 8.21
C PHE A 64 7.56 8.63 6.79
N ILE A 65 6.62 7.71 6.64
CA ILE A 65 6.30 7.10 5.34
C ILE A 65 5.75 8.14 4.36
N ARG A 66 4.85 9.02 4.81
CA ARG A 66 4.30 10.08 3.94
C ARG A 66 5.27 11.22 3.67
N GLY A 67 6.29 11.37 4.49
CA GLY A 67 7.36 12.37 4.32
C GLY A 67 8.53 11.89 3.44
N THR A 68 8.52 10.61 3.01
CA THR A 68 9.61 10.03 2.19
C THR A 68 9.09 9.55 0.83
N PRO A 69 9.85 9.73 -0.27
CA PRO A 69 9.46 9.25 -1.59
C PRO A 69 9.36 7.71 -1.64
N LEU A 70 8.34 7.18 -2.32
CA LEU A 70 8.16 5.73 -2.51
C LEU A 70 9.40 5.06 -3.12
N LEU A 71 10.04 5.70 -4.09
CA LEU A 71 11.27 5.20 -4.71
C LEU A 71 12.38 4.93 -3.69
N VAL A 72 12.56 5.84 -2.72
CA VAL A 72 13.53 5.67 -1.63
C VAL A 72 13.14 4.49 -0.73
N GLN A 73 11.85 4.32 -0.46
CA GLN A 73 11.34 3.19 0.34
C GLN A 73 11.57 1.85 -0.36
N ILE A 74 11.43 1.80 -1.69
CA ILE A 74 11.76 0.60 -2.48
C ILE A 74 13.24 0.25 -2.33
N TYR A 75 14.14 1.22 -2.46
CA TYR A 75 15.57 0.99 -2.27
C TYR A 75 15.92 0.59 -0.84
N LEU A 76 15.32 1.23 0.17
CA LEU A 76 15.50 0.84 1.57
C LEU A 76 15.00 -0.57 1.86
N SER A 77 13.89 -0.97 1.25
CA SER A 77 13.38 -2.34 1.37
C SER A 77 14.34 -3.34 0.71
N TYR A 78 14.73 -3.08 -0.52
CA TYR A 78 15.51 -4.01 -1.33
C TYR A 78 16.97 -4.16 -0.85
N TYR A 79 17.63 -3.07 -0.50
CA TYR A 79 19.03 -3.09 -0.05
C TYR A 79 19.16 -3.09 1.48
N GLY A 80 18.26 -2.42 2.18
CA GLY A 80 18.34 -2.25 3.63
C GLY A 80 17.92 -3.48 4.40
N ILE A 81 16.78 -4.09 4.06
CA ILE A 81 16.26 -5.25 4.80
C ILE A 81 17.25 -6.42 4.77
N PRO A 82 17.82 -6.85 3.60
CA PRO A 82 18.81 -7.90 3.57
C PRO A 82 20.05 -7.59 4.42
N LYS A 83 20.52 -6.35 4.38
CA LYS A 83 21.69 -5.93 5.17
C LYS A 83 21.44 -6.01 6.67
N VAL A 84 20.28 -5.58 7.13
CA VAL A 84 19.87 -5.66 8.55
C VAL A 84 19.73 -7.11 8.97
N LEU A 85 19.05 -7.96 8.18
CA LEU A 85 18.84 -9.37 8.49
C LEU A 85 20.18 -10.15 8.53
N ASN A 86 21.10 -9.88 7.61
CA ASN A 86 22.44 -10.48 7.63
C ASN A 86 23.24 -10.05 8.87
N HIS A 87 23.12 -8.79 9.29
CA HIS A 87 23.74 -8.33 10.53
C HIS A 87 23.15 -9.03 11.77
N MET A 88 21.82 -9.21 11.79
CA MET A 88 21.13 -9.96 12.85
C MET A 88 21.53 -11.44 12.87
N ASN A 89 21.67 -12.08 11.68
CA ASN A 89 22.18 -13.44 11.58
C ASN A 89 23.57 -13.58 12.24
N ALA A 90 24.47 -12.65 11.92
CA ALA A 90 25.82 -12.64 12.49
C ALA A 90 25.84 -12.42 13.99
N ARG A 91 24.94 -11.58 14.52
CA ARG A 91 24.91 -11.20 15.94
C ARG A 91 24.16 -12.20 16.84
N PHE A 92 23.09 -12.78 16.33
CA PHE A 92 22.18 -13.64 17.11
C PHE A 92 22.27 -15.13 16.71
N GLY A 93 23.11 -15.49 15.76
CA GLY A 93 23.24 -16.87 15.27
C GLY A 93 22.02 -17.36 14.48
N TRP A 94 21.19 -16.42 13.95
CA TRP A 94 20.06 -16.80 13.12
C TRP A 94 20.54 -17.29 11.75
N ALA A 95 19.91 -18.34 11.23
CA ALA A 95 20.24 -18.94 9.93
C ALA A 95 19.26 -18.52 8.84
N LEU A 96 18.82 -17.26 8.84
CA LEU A 96 17.87 -16.75 7.84
C LEU A 96 18.58 -16.61 6.49
N ASN A 97 18.16 -17.37 5.48
CA ASN A 97 18.71 -17.27 4.14
C ASN A 97 18.06 -16.12 3.36
N VAL A 98 18.59 -14.92 3.57
CA VAL A 98 18.04 -13.68 2.98
C VAL A 98 18.23 -13.63 1.46
N ASN A 99 19.24 -14.34 0.93
CA ASN A 99 19.54 -14.34 -0.50
C ASN A 99 18.50 -15.12 -1.32
N ASN A 100 17.73 -15.99 -0.69
CA ASN A 100 16.68 -16.77 -1.35
C ASN A 100 15.31 -16.03 -1.37
N VAL A 101 15.22 -14.84 -0.76
CA VAL A 101 13.96 -14.07 -0.78
C VAL A 101 13.76 -13.44 -2.16
N PRO A 102 12.66 -13.75 -2.86
CA PRO A 102 12.38 -13.15 -4.17
C PRO A 102 12.31 -11.62 -4.09
N ILE A 103 12.85 -10.93 -5.10
CA ILE A 103 12.87 -9.45 -5.17
C ILE A 103 11.49 -8.85 -4.96
N ILE A 104 10.45 -9.48 -5.49
CA ILE A 104 9.06 -9.01 -5.41
C ILE A 104 8.57 -8.85 -3.96
N VAL A 105 9.11 -9.63 -3.01
CA VAL A 105 8.74 -9.52 -1.58
C VAL A 105 9.15 -8.16 -1.01
N PHE A 106 10.35 -7.68 -1.35
CA PHE A 106 10.83 -6.36 -0.93
C PHE A 106 10.01 -5.23 -1.56
N VAL A 107 9.55 -5.44 -2.80
CA VAL A 107 8.62 -4.53 -3.48
C VAL A 107 7.29 -4.49 -2.72
N TYR A 108 6.69 -5.64 -2.38
CA TYR A 108 5.48 -5.67 -1.56
C TYR A 108 5.65 -4.96 -0.23
N VAL A 109 6.74 -5.19 0.49
CA VAL A 109 6.99 -4.51 1.77
C VAL A 109 6.97 -3.00 1.61
N ALA A 110 7.70 -2.46 0.63
CA ALA A 110 7.74 -1.02 0.38
C ALA A 110 6.36 -0.45 0.03
N PHE A 111 5.66 -1.09 -0.92
CA PHE A 111 4.36 -0.63 -1.39
C PHE A 111 3.28 -0.75 -0.32
N ILE A 112 3.23 -1.86 0.43
CA ILE A 112 2.26 -2.08 1.51
C ILE A 112 2.45 -1.04 2.61
N LEU A 113 3.68 -0.80 3.05
CA LEU A 113 3.96 0.22 4.05
C LEU A 113 3.62 1.62 3.54
N ASN A 114 3.99 1.95 2.32
CA ASN A 114 3.65 3.25 1.73
C ASN A 114 2.13 3.45 1.66
N MET A 115 1.44 2.56 0.96
CA MET A 115 0.00 2.68 0.70
C MET A 115 -0.81 2.65 2.00
N SER A 116 -0.45 1.78 2.98
CA SER A 116 -1.18 1.70 4.25
C SER A 116 -1.06 2.98 5.09
N ALA A 117 0.03 3.72 5.00
CA ALA A 117 0.17 5.01 5.67
C ALA A 117 -0.82 6.05 5.09
N TYR A 118 -0.95 6.13 3.76
CA TYR A 118 -1.93 7.00 3.12
C TYR A 118 -3.37 6.57 3.41
N MET A 119 -3.69 5.30 3.23
CA MET A 119 -5.04 4.76 3.44
C MET A 119 -5.48 4.84 4.91
N SER A 120 -4.54 4.80 5.87
CA SER A 120 -4.89 4.98 7.28
C SER A 120 -5.46 6.37 7.59
N GLU A 121 -4.99 7.40 6.89
CA GLU A 121 -5.58 8.74 7.00
C GLU A 121 -6.96 8.80 6.35
N THR A 122 -7.15 8.13 5.21
CA THR A 122 -8.47 8.00 4.57
C THR A 122 -9.47 7.32 5.51
N PHE A 123 -9.10 6.18 6.11
CA PHE A 123 -9.95 5.53 7.12
C PHE A 123 -10.24 6.43 8.32
N ARG A 124 -9.21 7.08 8.84
CA ARG A 124 -9.37 7.99 9.99
C ARG A 124 -10.31 9.14 9.67
N ALA A 125 -10.14 9.78 8.52
CA ALA A 125 -11.01 10.87 8.07
C ALA A 125 -12.46 10.39 7.89
N ALA A 126 -12.65 9.25 7.23
CA ALA A 126 -13.98 8.68 7.01
C ALA A 126 -14.70 8.29 8.32
N ILE A 127 -13.99 7.70 9.29
CA ILE A 127 -14.59 7.37 10.59
C ILE A 127 -14.97 8.64 11.36
N LEU A 128 -14.13 9.68 11.29
CA LEU A 128 -14.39 10.94 11.99
C LEU A 128 -15.45 11.82 11.29
N SER A 129 -15.74 11.56 10.01
CA SER A 129 -16.80 12.27 9.28
C SER A 129 -18.21 11.75 9.56
N VAL A 130 -18.33 10.54 10.13
CA VAL A 130 -19.64 10.05 10.59
C VAL A 130 -20.11 10.89 11.77
N GLU A 131 -21.33 11.38 11.69
CA GLU A 131 -21.90 12.28 12.72
C GLU A 131 -21.87 11.62 14.10
N LYS A 132 -21.41 12.36 15.10
CA LYS A 132 -21.31 11.87 16.49
C LYS A 132 -22.65 11.42 17.05
N VAL A 133 -23.73 12.07 16.62
CA VAL A 133 -25.13 11.72 16.99
C VAL A 133 -25.45 10.26 16.69
N GLN A 134 -24.89 9.67 15.63
CA GLN A 134 -25.06 8.25 15.29
C GLN A 134 -24.52 7.32 16.40
N MET A 135 -23.36 7.68 16.94
CA MET A 135 -22.74 6.94 18.05
C MET A 135 -23.56 7.14 19.35
N GLU A 136 -23.97 8.36 19.62
CA GLU A 136 -24.75 8.73 20.83
C GLU A 136 -26.09 8.04 20.83
N ALA A 137 -26.85 8.08 19.72
CA ALA A 137 -28.14 7.39 19.56
C ALA A 137 -27.98 5.88 19.75
N ALA A 138 -26.93 5.26 19.22
CA ALA A 138 -26.68 3.84 19.41
C ALA A 138 -26.45 3.48 20.89
N ILE A 139 -25.72 4.31 21.62
CA ILE A 139 -25.46 4.11 23.04
C ILE A 139 -26.75 4.29 23.84
N SER A 140 -27.60 5.25 23.48
CA SER A 140 -28.89 5.52 24.16
C SER A 140 -29.86 4.34 24.07
N VAL A 141 -29.80 3.52 23.03
CA VAL A 141 -30.59 2.28 22.90
C VAL A 141 -29.86 1.04 23.46
N GLY A 142 -28.82 1.25 24.28
CA GLY A 142 -28.14 0.18 25.04
C GLY A 142 -26.99 -0.52 24.32
N MET A 143 -26.53 -0.02 23.18
CA MET A 143 -25.34 -0.56 22.53
C MET A 143 -24.07 -0.15 23.28
N THR A 144 -23.10 -1.10 23.37
CA THR A 144 -21.75 -0.74 23.80
C THR A 144 -21.05 0.11 22.72
N LYS A 145 -20.05 0.90 23.11
CA LYS A 145 -19.24 1.69 22.13
C LYS A 145 -18.68 0.85 20.99
N TRP A 146 -18.25 -0.39 21.28
CA TRP A 146 -17.74 -1.30 20.26
C TRP A 146 -18.84 -1.79 19.31
N GLN A 147 -20.02 -2.11 19.84
CA GLN A 147 -21.18 -2.50 19.01
C GLN A 147 -21.61 -1.34 18.10
N ALA A 148 -21.74 -0.12 18.63
CA ALA A 148 -22.06 1.07 17.87
C ALA A 148 -20.99 1.36 16.80
N MET A 149 -19.70 1.27 17.14
CA MET A 149 -18.61 1.40 16.17
C MET A 149 -18.73 0.37 15.03
N LYS A 150 -18.88 -0.92 15.36
CA LYS A 150 -18.89 -2.01 14.39
C LYS A 150 -20.15 -2.01 13.51
N ARG A 151 -21.32 -1.73 14.09
CA ARG A 151 -22.62 -1.91 13.40
C ARG A 151 -23.12 -0.64 12.71
N ILE A 152 -22.71 0.54 13.18
CA ILE A 152 -23.22 1.82 12.69
C ILE A 152 -22.13 2.67 12.06
N VAL A 153 -21.04 2.94 12.77
CA VAL A 153 -20.02 3.89 12.30
C VAL A 153 -19.15 3.28 11.20
N LEU A 154 -18.61 2.08 11.39
CA LEU A 154 -17.69 1.48 10.41
C LEU A 154 -18.33 1.22 9.05
N PRO A 155 -19.59 0.70 8.93
CA PRO A 155 -20.21 0.53 7.61
C PRO A 155 -20.37 1.86 6.86
N GLN A 156 -20.81 2.91 7.55
CA GLN A 156 -20.94 4.25 6.95
C GLN A 156 -19.57 4.81 6.55
N ALA A 157 -18.60 4.73 7.44
CA ALA A 157 -17.24 5.19 7.17
C ALA A 157 -16.61 4.46 5.96
N PHE A 158 -16.89 3.16 5.81
CA PHE A 158 -16.40 2.39 4.67
C PHE A 158 -16.96 2.92 3.33
N VAL A 159 -18.26 3.20 3.28
CA VAL A 159 -18.90 3.79 2.08
C VAL A 159 -18.29 5.16 1.76
N ILE A 160 -18.06 6.00 2.77
CA ILE A 160 -17.42 7.31 2.60
C ILE A 160 -15.98 7.18 2.09
N ALA A 161 -15.24 6.17 2.55
CA ALA A 161 -13.85 5.95 2.15
C ALA A 161 -13.71 5.31 0.76
N LEU A 162 -14.72 4.60 0.28
CA LEU A 162 -14.65 3.76 -0.92
C LEU A 162 -14.18 4.51 -2.19
N PRO A 163 -14.65 5.73 -2.52
CA PRO A 163 -14.15 6.48 -3.67
C PRO A 163 -12.66 6.78 -3.57
N ASN A 164 -12.17 7.13 -2.38
CA ASN A 164 -10.75 7.41 -2.15
C ASN A 164 -9.89 6.12 -2.25
N PHE A 165 -10.42 4.97 -1.85
CA PHE A 165 -9.75 3.69 -2.05
C PHE A 165 -9.66 3.34 -3.53
N GLY A 166 -10.72 3.60 -4.32
CA GLY A 166 -10.69 3.45 -5.76
C GLY A 166 -9.61 4.33 -6.42
N ASN A 167 -9.55 5.60 -6.05
CA ASN A 167 -8.50 6.51 -6.53
C ASN A 167 -7.10 6.05 -6.13
N SER A 168 -6.94 5.56 -4.90
CA SER A 168 -5.67 5.01 -4.41
C SER A 168 -5.25 3.77 -5.19
N PHE A 169 -6.19 2.89 -5.56
CA PHE A 169 -5.90 1.72 -6.37
C PHE A 169 -5.45 2.08 -7.78
N ILE A 170 -6.10 3.07 -8.42
CA ILE A 170 -5.69 3.58 -9.73
C ILE A 170 -4.29 4.21 -9.66
N GLY A 171 -4.02 4.99 -8.60
CA GLY A 171 -2.68 5.53 -8.34
C GLY A 171 -1.64 4.42 -8.17
N LEU A 172 -1.97 3.40 -7.37
CA LEU A 172 -1.09 2.26 -7.12
C LEU A 172 -0.71 1.51 -8.41
N ILE A 173 -1.67 1.28 -9.32
CA ILE A 173 -1.37 0.68 -10.63
C ILE A 173 -0.31 1.49 -11.40
N LYS A 174 -0.38 2.82 -11.36
CA LYS A 174 0.63 3.69 -11.99
C LYS A 174 1.97 3.60 -11.26
N ASP A 175 1.94 3.59 -9.94
CA ASP A 175 3.14 3.56 -9.09
C ASP A 175 3.90 2.23 -9.21
N THR A 176 3.24 1.12 -9.66
CA THR A 176 3.96 -0.16 -9.91
C THR A 176 5.13 0.01 -10.86
N SER A 177 5.11 1.02 -11.74
CA SER A 177 6.20 1.36 -12.65
C SER A 177 7.52 1.64 -11.94
N LEU A 178 7.49 2.06 -10.67
CA LEU A 178 8.68 2.26 -9.85
C LEU A 178 9.38 0.94 -9.47
N ALA A 179 8.68 -0.20 -9.54
CA ALA A 179 9.28 -1.51 -9.26
C ALA A 179 10.36 -1.89 -10.30
N PHE A 180 10.37 -1.23 -11.47
CA PHE A 180 11.41 -1.44 -12.48
C PHE A 180 12.81 -1.08 -11.98
N VAL A 181 12.96 -0.16 -11.03
CA VAL A 181 14.27 0.23 -10.45
C VAL A 181 14.98 -0.91 -9.73
N VAL A 182 14.23 -1.94 -9.32
CA VAL A 182 14.77 -3.18 -8.72
C VAL A 182 14.55 -4.38 -9.65
N SER A 183 14.52 -4.14 -10.96
CA SER A 183 14.45 -5.17 -12.01
C SER A 183 13.15 -5.99 -12.06
N ILE A 184 12.05 -5.50 -11.48
CA ILE A 184 10.73 -6.08 -11.69
C ILE A 184 10.17 -5.51 -12.99
N VAL A 185 10.06 -6.35 -14.02
CA VAL A 185 9.57 -5.97 -15.33
C VAL A 185 8.03 -6.08 -15.34
N GLU A 186 7.38 -5.02 -14.93
CA GLU A 186 5.94 -4.81 -15.02
C GLU A 186 5.59 -4.12 -16.36
N LEU A 187 4.36 -3.69 -16.55
CA LEU A 187 3.81 -3.18 -17.81
C LEU A 187 4.65 -2.02 -18.39
N MET A 188 4.97 -1.00 -17.60
CA MET A 188 5.78 0.16 -18.03
C MET A 188 7.25 -0.20 -18.21
N GLY A 189 7.78 -1.09 -17.35
CA GLY A 189 9.10 -1.66 -17.51
C GLY A 189 9.23 -2.43 -18.82
N LYS A 190 8.20 -3.21 -19.20
CA LYS A 190 8.15 -3.94 -20.47
C LYS A 190 8.07 -3.02 -21.69
N ALA A 191 7.46 -1.87 -21.54
CA ALA A 191 7.39 -0.87 -22.61
C ALA A 191 8.74 -0.16 -22.87
N LYS A 192 9.69 -0.21 -21.93
CA LYS A 192 11.02 0.41 -22.03
C LYS A 192 12.09 -0.53 -22.60
N ILE A 193 11.81 -1.84 -22.64
CA ILE A 193 12.67 -2.89 -23.18
C ILE A 193 12.21 -3.28 -24.59
#